data_2bc985550b6563bff903a7b4c2ead866
#
_entry.id   2bc985550b6563bff903a7b4c2ead866
#
_cell.length_a   1.000
_cell.length_b   1.000
_cell.length_c   1.000
_cell.angle_alpha   90.00
_cell.angle_beta   90.00
_cell.angle_gamma   90.00
#
_symmetry.space_group_name_H-M   'P 1'
#
loop_
_entity.id
_entity.type
_entity.pdbx_description
1 polymer ?
#
loop_
_entity_poly.entity_id
_entity_poly.type
_entity_poly.pdbx_seq_one_letter_code
_entity_poly.pdbx_strand_id
1 'polypeptide(L)'
;MPFLGFASNFLWVLVLGLLGPAVPAIRADLGIGYTRAGLFFTLLSLGSLFGTFLGGLASDSLPRKTLFAGIALLLSLGLVGVALAPSYAWILAAIFLLSLFGSPAGVVGQSILLDLYPERRARLLSLQTMFASVGSLAAPLLVSVNVTSERAWRWRWAFAQAAGLALLLFLGILLARLPAVRPGGRPRGALGRVLGSRRVWFAAALIFFSVAPDLGFSFWLAEHFRTELGVSLRLSSAVVSVLLIGMIGGRLATSRLVKVRPPRRIVQGGLCLALVSLAVFLAAPWIAVKLAAILTYGLGVSPVFPLLMAGGTERFPDCPGVASGVLFASVSLGGMLFPFLLGAAASSVGIRGAYLIVAGVLAGLLAAVSLARRRLFSPAGA
;
A
#
# COMPACT_ATOMS: atom_id res chain seq x y z
N MET A 1 -14.57 15.01 -15.49
CA MET A 1 -15.09 13.75 -14.96
C MET A 1 -13.99 12.71 -14.67
N PRO A 2 -13.16 12.22 -15.62
CA PRO A 2 -12.13 11.21 -15.32
C PRO A 2 -11.14 11.65 -14.24
N PHE A 3 -10.86 12.94 -14.16
CA PHE A 3 -9.90 13.51 -13.20
C PHE A 3 -10.27 13.23 -11.74
N LEU A 4 -11.55 13.23 -11.35
CA LEU A 4 -11.98 12.95 -9.98
C LEU A 4 -11.65 11.51 -9.55
N GLY A 5 -11.81 10.53 -10.45
CA GLY A 5 -11.42 9.14 -10.20
C GLY A 5 -9.89 8.96 -10.10
N PHE A 6 -9.12 9.72 -10.87
CA PHE A 6 -7.65 9.74 -10.74
C PHE A 6 -7.21 10.42 -9.46
N ALA A 7 -7.82 11.58 -9.13
CA ALA A 7 -7.51 12.34 -7.93
C ALA A 7 -7.83 11.55 -6.65
N SER A 8 -8.92 10.78 -6.61
CA SER A 8 -9.25 9.96 -5.45
C SER A 8 -8.22 8.85 -5.21
N ASN A 9 -7.76 8.19 -6.27
CA ASN A 9 -6.75 7.15 -6.14
C ASN A 9 -5.36 7.73 -5.79
N PHE A 10 -4.98 8.84 -6.42
CA PHE A 10 -3.80 9.61 -6.04
C PHE A 10 -3.82 9.93 -4.54
N LEU A 11 -4.91 10.52 -4.08
CA LEU A 11 -5.07 10.97 -2.69
C LEU A 11 -5.04 9.79 -1.71
N TRP A 12 -5.75 8.70 -2.01
CA TRP A 12 -5.74 7.54 -1.14
C TRP A 12 -4.34 6.93 -1.00
N VAL A 13 -3.61 6.79 -2.11
CA VAL A 13 -2.25 6.24 -2.08
C VAL A 13 -1.26 7.22 -1.43
N LEU A 14 -1.43 8.53 -1.62
CA LEU A 14 -0.69 9.54 -0.88
C LEU A 14 -0.91 9.37 0.62
N VAL A 15 -2.15 9.26 1.08
CA VAL A 15 -2.49 9.08 2.51
C VAL A 15 -1.86 7.82 3.11
N LEU A 16 -1.92 6.69 2.39
CA LEU A 16 -1.25 5.46 2.80
C LEU A 16 0.27 5.65 2.93
N GLY A 17 0.85 6.44 2.05
CA GLY A 17 2.29 6.71 2.00
C GLY A 17 2.79 7.70 3.06
N LEU A 18 1.92 8.49 3.73
CA LEU A 18 2.34 9.49 4.71
C LEU A 18 2.90 8.88 6.00
N LEU A 19 2.29 7.78 6.45
CA LEU A 19 2.51 7.29 7.82
C LEU A 19 3.95 6.80 8.03
N GLY A 20 4.51 5.97 7.13
CA GLY A 20 5.87 5.44 7.26
C GLY A 20 6.93 6.54 7.39
N PRO A 21 7.01 7.50 6.44
CA PRO A 21 7.93 8.63 6.52
C PRO A 21 7.72 9.54 7.74
N ALA A 22 6.50 9.58 8.29
CA ALA A 22 6.18 10.40 9.47
C ALA A 22 6.52 9.71 10.81
N VAL A 23 6.71 8.38 10.83
CA VAL A 23 6.97 7.61 12.07
C VAL A 23 8.10 8.22 12.92
N PRO A 24 9.29 8.57 12.38
CA PRO A 24 10.36 9.13 13.20
C PRO A 24 9.93 10.42 13.90
N ALA A 25 9.19 11.30 13.21
CA ALA A 25 8.71 12.55 13.74
C ALA A 25 7.58 12.35 14.77
N ILE A 26 6.63 11.47 14.51
CA ILE A 26 5.55 11.12 15.43
C ILE A 26 6.11 10.49 16.71
N ARG A 27 7.10 9.60 16.59
CA ARG A 27 7.76 8.99 17.76
C ARG A 27 8.49 10.02 18.61
N ALA A 28 9.22 10.93 17.98
CA ALA A 28 9.93 11.99 18.68
C ALA A 28 8.97 12.98 19.39
N ASP A 29 7.83 13.31 18.75
CA ASP A 29 6.84 14.25 19.28
C ASP A 29 6.02 13.64 20.44
N LEU A 30 5.63 12.36 20.35
CA LEU A 30 4.79 11.68 21.35
C LEU A 30 5.58 10.87 22.39
N GLY A 31 6.89 10.75 22.26
CA GLY A 31 7.73 9.96 23.16
C GLY A 31 7.38 8.45 23.15
N ILE A 32 6.98 7.87 22.01
CA ILE A 32 6.52 6.47 21.92
C ILE A 32 7.59 5.52 21.38
N GLY A 33 7.57 4.27 21.89
CA GLY A 33 8.46 3.21 21.44
C GLY A 33 8.03 2.59 20.09
N TYR A 34 8.85 1.69 19.56
CA TYR A 34 8.65 1.02 18.27
C TYR A 34 7.35 0.20 18.23
N THR A 35 7.07 -0.60 19.28
CA THR A 35 5.86 -1.44 19.37
C THR A 35 4.60 -0.58 19.28
N ARG A 36 4.54 0.55 19.99
CA ARG A 36 3.41 1.48 19.92
C ARG A 36 3.26 2.11 18.55
N ALA A 37 4.36 2.48 17.89
CA ALA A 37 4.32 3.00 16.52
C ALA A 37 3.88 1.91 15.52
N GLY A 38 4.22 0.65 15.74
CA GLY A 38 3.77 -0.48 14.93
C GLY A 38 2.25 -0.64 14.89
N LEU A 39 1.55 -0.31 15.99
CA LEU A 39 0.08 -0.35 16.05
C LEU A 39 -0.61 0.62 15.09
N PHE A 40 0.05 1.70 14.66
CA PHE A 40 -0.49 2.60 13.63
C PHE A 40 -0.78 1.84 12.34
N PHE A 41 0.14 0.98 11.92
CA PHE A 41 -0.01 0.20 10.68
C PHE A 41 -1.05 -0.93 10.83
N THR A 42 -1.14 -1.52 12.02
CA THR A 42 -2.19 -2.49 12.34
C THR A 42 -3.56 -1.86 12.19
N LEU A 43 -3.80 -0.69 12.81
CA LEU A 43 -5.09 -0.01 12.73
C LEU A 43 -5.38 0.56 11.35
N LEU A 44 -4.36 1.05 10.64
CA LEU A 44 -4.48 1.47 9.25
C LEU A 44 -4.97 0.32 8.35
N SER A 45 -4.37 -0.86 8.50
CA SER A 45 -4.72 -2.05 7.70
C SER A 45 -6.07 -2.63 8.11
N LEU A 46 -6.37 -2.65 9.41
CA LEU A 46 -7.66 -3.10 9.94
C LEU A 46 -8.81 -2.21 9.45
N GLY A 47 -8.66 -0.89 9.57
CA GLY A 47 -9.63 0.06 9.06
C GLY A 47 -9.80 -0.06 7.54
N SER A 48 -8.71 -0.25 6.78
CA SER A 48 -8.77 -0.47 5.33
C SER A 48 -9.51 -1.75 4.95
N LEU A 49 -9.31 -2.84 5.70
CA LEU A 49 -10.02 -4.10 5.49
C LEU A 49 -11.54 -3.92 5.63
N PHE A 50 -11.97 -3.37 6.76
CA PHE A 50 -13.40 -3.11 6.99
C PHE A 50 -13.95 -2.04 6.05
N GLY A 51 -13.21 -0.97 5.80
CA GLY A 51 -13.63 0.12 4.93
C GLY A 51 -13.85 -0.33 3.49
N THR A 52 -12.96 -1.13 2.93
CA THR A 52 -13.11 -1.68 1.58
C THR A 52 -14.33 -2.60 1.49
N PHE A 53 -14.56 -3.42 2.52
CA PHE A 53 -15.73 -4.31 2.58
C PHE A 53 -17.04 -3.52 2.70
N LEU A 54 -17.14 -2.61 3.67
CA LEU A 54 -18.32 -1.76 3.88
C LEU A 54 -18.57 -0.81 2.72
N GLY A 55 -17.51 -0.24 2.13
CA GLY A 55 -17.61 0.59 0.94
C GLY A 55 -18.16 -0.16 -0.27
N GLY A 56 -17.78 -1.43 -0.42
CA GLY A 56 -18.35 -2.32 -1.42
C GLY A 56 -19.85 -2.57 -1.22
N LEU A 57 -20.30 -2.79 0.03
CA LEU A 57 -21.72 -2.94 0.37
C LEU A 57 -22.49 -1.63 0.16
N ALA A 58 -21.93 -0.50 0.61
CA ALA A 58 -22.54 0.81 0.44
C ALA A 58 -22.67 1.21 -1.04
N SER A 59 -21.74 0.79 -1.90
CA SER A 59 -21.80 1.03 -3.35
C SER A 59 -22.97 0.33 -4.03
N ASP A 60 -23.50 -0.74 -3.43
CA ASP A 60 -24.66 -1.47 -3.95
C ASP A 60 -26.02 -0.84 -3.52
N SER A 61 -26.02 0.01 -2.48
CA SER A 61 -27.23 0.56 -1.86
C SER A 61 -27.38 2.08 -1.98
N LEU A 62 -26.26 2.82 -2.07
CA LEU A 62 -26.26 4.27 -2.06
C LEU A 62 -26.04 4.86 -3.46
N PRO A 63 -26.62 6.05 -3.77
CA PRO A 63 -26.29 6.78 -4.98
C PRO A 63 -24.78 7.05 -5.04
N ARG A 64 -24.13 6.67 -6.14
CA ARG A 64 -22.65 6.72 -6.27
C ARG A 64 -22.04 8.10 -5.99
N LYS A 65 -22.72 9.18 -6.40
CA LYS A 65 -22.28 10.55 -6.13
C LYS A 65 -22.24 10.83 -4.62
N THR A 66 -23.32 10.50 -3.92
CA THR A 66 -23.45 10.71 -2.47
C THR A 66 -22.41 9.88 -1.70
N LEU A 67 -22.26 8.60 -2.08
CA LEU A 67 -21.25 7.74 -1.50
C LEU A 67 -19.83 8.30 -1.72
N PHE A 68 -19.49 8.68 -2.94
CA PHE A 68 -18.16 9.18 -3.28
C PHE A 68 -17.85 10.51 -2.59
N ALA A 69 -18.82 11.43 -2.52
CA ALA A 69 -18.69 12.67 -1.76
C ALA A 69 -18.54 12.41 -0.25
N GLY A 70 -19.37 11.53 0.32
CA GLY A 70 -19.27 11.15 1.73
C GLY A 70 -17.91 10.55 2.10
N ILE A 71 -17.37 9.65 1.26
CA ILE A 71 -16.02 9.09 1.43
C ILE A 71 -14.96 10.19 1.41
N ALA A 72 -15.01 11.13 0.45
CA ALA A 72 -14.03 12.21 0.34
C ALA A 72 -14.08 13.16 1.56
N LEU A 73 -15.28 13.46 2.05
CA LEU A 73 -15.47 14.27 3.26
C LEU A 73 -14.93 13.55 4.50
N LEU A 74 -15.32 12.28 4.72
CA LEU A 74 -14.87 11.50 5.87
C LEU A 74 -13.37 11.25 5.84
N LEU A 75 -12.77 11.08 4.66
CA LEU A 75 -11.33 11.03 4.48
C LEU A 75 -10.66 12.34 4.94
N SER A 76 -11.21 13.50 4.54
CA SER A 76 -10.71 14.81 4.99
C SER A 76 -10.81 14.96 6.51
N LEU A 77 -11.96 14.64 7.08
CA LEU A 77 -12.17 14.71 8.54
C LEU A 77 -11.23 13.75 9.31
N GLY A 78 -11.01 12.55 8.81
CA GLY A 78 -10.06 11.60 9.38
C GLY A 78 -8.63 12.14 9.38
N LEU A 79 -8.20 12.78 8.29
CA LEU A 79 -6.89 13.43 8.17
C LEU A 79 -6.75 14.61 9.12
N VAL A 80 -7.79 15.43 9.27
CA VAL A 80 -7.84 16.49 10.30
C VAL A 80 -7.73 15.88 11.69
N GLY A 81 -8.46 14.78 11.96
CA GLY A 81 -8.38 14.06 13.23
C GLY A 81 -6.97 13.57 13.56
N VAL A 82 -6.22 13.09 12.57
CA VAL A 82 -4.80 12.72 12.74
C VAL A 82 -3.94 13.96 12.97
N ALA A 83 -4.13 15.03 12.20
CA ALA A 83 -3.35 16.27 12.33
C ALA A 83 -3.53 16.97 13.70
N LEU A 84 -4.72 16.91 14.26
CA LEU A 84 -5.07 17.52 15.54
C LEU A 84 -4.91 16.57 16.73
N ALA A 85 -4.37 15.36 16.55
CA ALA A 85 -4.28 14.35 17.60
C ALA A 85 -3.54 14.84 18.85
N PRO A 86 -4.20 14.98 20.01
CA PRO A 86 -3.58 15.44 21.25
C PRO A 86 -2.87 14.33 22.03
N SER A 87 -3.19 13.06 21.72
CA SER A 87 -2.68 11.92 22.48
C SER A 87 -2.49 10.69 21.59
N TYR A 88 -1.73 9.72 22.11
CA TYR A 88 -1.52 8.44 21.44
C TYR A 88 -2.82 7.67 21.15
N ALA A 89 -3.74 7.62 22.13
CA ALA A 89 -5.01 6.93 21.93
C ALA A 89 -5.87 7.59 20.86
N TRP A 90 -5.86 8.91 20.80
CA TRP A 90 -6.55 9.68 19.75
C TRP A 90 -6.00 9.37 18.36
N ILE A 91 -4.65 9.38 18.20
CA ILE A 91 -4.06 9.10 16.87
C ILE A 91 -4.37 7.69 16.40
N LEU A 92 -4.44 6.69 17.31
CA LEU A 92 -4.85 5.33 16.98
C LEU A 92 -6.29 5.29 16.44
N ALA A 93 -7.23 5.92 17.15
CA ALA A 93 -8.62 6.03 16.72
C ALA A 93 -8.76 6.79 15.39
N ALA A 94 -8.05 7.91 15.25
CA ALA A 94 -8.06 8.72 14.04
C ALA A 94 -7.50 7.96 12.83
N ILE A 95 -6.40 7.21 12.97
CA ILE A 95 -5.84 6.37 11.89
C ILE A 95 -6.82 5.27 11.49
N PHE A 96 -7.46 4.61 12.45
CA PHE A 96 -8.47 3.59 12.17
C PHE A 96 -9.65 4.17 11.38
N LEU A 97 -10.23 5.28 11.85
CA LEU A 97 -11.36 5.94 11.17
C LEU A 97 -10.96 6.50 9.80
N LEU A 98 -9.77 7.11 9.70
CA LEU A 98 -9.19 7.57 8.45
C LEU A 98 -9.15 6.46 7.40
N SER A 99 -8.65 5.30 7.78
CA SER A 99 -8.51 4.17 6.85
C SER A 99 -9.84 3.45 6.59
N LEU A 100 -10.73 3.38 7.59
CA LEU A 100 -12.08 2.85 7.45
C LEU A 100 -12.89 3.62 6.39
N PHE A 101 -12.83 4.93 6.45
CA PHE A 101 -13.60 5.78 5.54
C PHE A 101 -12.84 6.12 4.26
N GLY A 102 -11.49 6.12 4.28
CA GLY A 102 -10.66 6.47 3.13
C GLY A 102 -10.44 5.34 2.15
N SER A 103 -10.33 4.09 2.61
CA SER A 103 -10.01 2.95 1.74
C SER A 103 -11.01 2.72 0.59
N PRO A 104 -12.32 3.01 0.71
CA PRO A 104 -13.23 2.90 -0.40
C PRO A 104 -12.99 3.93 -1.53
N ALA A 105 -12.28 5.03 -1.25
CA ALA A 105 -12.12 6.13 -2.23
C ALA A 105 -11.52 5.67 -3.57
N GLY A 106 -10.47 4.85 -3.49
CA GLY A 106 -9.82 4.28 -4.69
C GLY A 106 -10.76 3.37 -5.48
N VAL A 107 -11.47 2.47 -4.78
CA VAL A 107 -12.36 1.46 -5.39
C VAL A 107 -13.59 2.12 -6.01
N VAL A 108 -14.25 3.02 -5.28
CA VAL A 108 -15.46 3.72 -5.75
C VAL A 108 -15.10 4.65 -6.92
N GLY A 109 -14.02 5.43 -6.80
CA GLY A 109 -13.54 6.28 -7.89
C GLY A 109 -13.17 5.48 -9.14
N GLN A 110 -12.55 4.32 -8.97
CA GLN A 110 -12.23 3.40 -10.08
C GLN A 110 -13.50 2.84 -10.73
N SER A 111 -14.45 2.36 -9.94
CA SER A 111 -15.69 1.79 -10.49
C SER A 111 -16.48 2.82 -11.30
N ILE A 112 -16.63 4.05 -10.79
CA ILE A 112 -17.30 5.15 -11.51
C ILE A 112 -16.58 5.42 -12.85
N LEU A 113 -15.25 5.45 -12.83
CA LEU A 113 -14.45 5.71 -14.02
C LEU A 113 -14.64 4.64 -15.11
N LEU A 114 -14.65 3.35 -14.71
CA LEU A 114 -14.79 2.21 -15.63
C LEU A 114 -16.20 2.06 -16.19
N ASP A 115 -17.21 2.46 -15.41
CA ASP A 115 -18.61 2.44 -15.84
C ASP A 115 -18.94 3.57 -16.82
N LEU A 116 -18.32 4.74 -16.63
CA LEU A 116 -18.52 5.88 -17.51
C LEU A 116 -17.82 5.72 -18.89
N TYR A 117 -16.75 4.95 -18.95
CA TYR A 117 -15.92 4.82 -20.15
C TYR A 117 -15.54 3.36 -20.42
N PRO A 118 -16.51 2.48 -20.71
CA PRO A 118 -16.28 1.04 -20.84
C PRO A 118 -15.30 0.68 -21.96
N GLU A 119 -15.26 1.47 -23.04
CA GLU A 119 -14.38 1.24 -24.20
C GLU A 119 -12.90 1.60 -23.96
N ARG A 120 -12.63 2.39 -22.91
CA ARG A 120 -11.26 2.89 -22.59
C ARG A 120 -10.70 2.32 -21.30
N ARG A 121 -11.26 1.22 -20.79
CA ARG A 121 -10.92 0.63 -19.47
C ARG A 121 -9.42 0.44 -19.25
N ALA A 122 -8.74 -0.21 -20.19
CA ALA A 122 -7.29 -0.47 -20.04
C ALA A 122 -6.45 0.81 -19.93
N ARG A 123 -6.77 1.83 -20.74
CA ARG A 123 -6.09 3.14 -20.68
C ARG A 123 -6.36 3.85 -19.35
N LEU A 124 -7.59 3.83 -18.89
CA LEU A 124 -7.99 4.51 -17.65
C LEU A 124 -7.38 3.86 -16.41
N LEU A 125 -7.33 2.51 -16.36
CA LEU A 125 -6.63 1.77 -15.29
C LEU A 125 -5.13 2.09 -15.28
N SER A 126 -4.51 2.17 -16.45
CA SER A 126 -3.09 2.54 -16.55
C SER A 126 -2.83 3.96 -16.04
N LEU A 127 -3.66 4.94 -16.43
CA LEU A 127 -3.58 6.30 -15.94
C LEU A 127 -3.82 6.38 -14.43
N GLN A 128 -4.83 5.66 -13.91
CA GLN A 128 -5.11 5.61 -12.49
C GLN A 128 -3.94 5.06 -11.68
N THR A 129 -3.27 4.01 -12.18
CA THR A 129 -2.06 3.45 -11.56
C THR A 129 -0.90 4.45 -11.60
N MET A 130 -0.76 5.22 -12.67
CA MET A 130 0.24 6.29 -12.77
C MET A 130 -0.02 7.37 -11.70
N PHE A 131 -1.26 7.86 -11.57
CA PHE A 131 -1.62 8.82 -10.53
C PHE A 131 -1.40 8.28 -9.11
N ALA A 132 -1.68 6.99 -8.87
CA ALA A 132 -1.36 6.31 -7.62
C ALA A 132 0.15 6.32 -7.33
N SER A 133 0.98 6.06 -8.34
CA SER A 133 2.45 6.08 -8.20
C SER A 133 2.97 7.48 -7.89
N VAL A 134 2.39 8.52 -8.51
CA VAL A 134 2.70 9.92 -8.19
C VAL A 134 2.29 10.24 -6.75
N GLY A 135 1.11 9.79 -6.30
CA GLY A 135 0.65 9.95 -4.92
C GLY A 135 1.58 9.29 -3.91
N SER A 136 2.02 8.06 -4.18
CA SER A 136 2.97 7.37 -3.28
C SER A 136 4.31 8.11 -3.19
N LEU A 137 4.84 8.61 -4.30
CA LEU A 137 6.10 9.36 -4.34
C LEU A 137 5.98 10.73 -3.66
N ALA A 138 4.82 11.39 -3.78
CA ALA A 138 4.57 12.69 -3.15
C ALA A 138 4.50 12.61 -1.62
N ALA A 139 4.07 11.48 -1.05
CA ALA A 139 3.86 11.33 0.38
C ALA A 139 5.13 11.55 1.23
N PRO A 140 6.26 10.85 1.00
CA PRO A 140 7.47 11.07 1.77
C PRO A 140 8.06 12.47 1.55
N LEU A 141 7.90 13.05 0.35
CA LEU A 141 8.32 14.42 0.08
C LEU A 141 7.48 15.42 0.86
N LEU A 142 6.14 15.22 0.92
CA LEU A 142 5.23 16.06 1.69
C LEU A 142 5.58 16.05 3.18
N VAL A 143 5.93 14.89 3.74
CA VAL A 143 6.42 14.80 5.13
C VAL A 143 7.76 15.53 5.25
N SER A 144 8.72 15.27 4.36
CA SER A 144 10.07 15.80 4.45
C SER A 144 10.16 17.33 4.43
N VAL A 145 9.29 17.99 3.63
CA VAL A 145 9.27 19.46 3.57
C VAL A 145 8.68 20.12 4.82
N ASN A 146 7.88 19.39 5.59
CA ASN A 146 7.24 19.89 6.80
C ASN A 146 8.06 19.65 8.07
N VAL A 147 8.79 18.53 8.17
CA VAL A 147 9.49 18.15 9.41
C VAL A 147 10.90 18.71 9.47
N THR A 148 11.30 19.13 10.69
CA THR A 148 12.69 19.48 11.04
C THR A 148 13.07 18.80 12.34
N SER A 149 14.38 18.64 12.62
CA SER A 149 14.84 18.02 13.87
C SER A 149 14.41 18.78 15.11
N GLU A 150 14.28 20.11 15.01
CA GLU A 150 13.87 20.99 16.10
C GLU A 150 12.35 21.06 16.30
N ARG A 151 11.58 20.74 15.26
CA ARG A 151 10.12 20.86 15.24
C ARG A 151 9.48 19.60 14.71
N ALA A 152 9.68 18.51 15.43
CA ALA A 152 9.13 17.19 15.07
C ALA A 152 7.60 17.23 14.93
N TRP A 153 6.89 17.98 15.80
CA TRP A 153 5.43 18.13 15.78
C TRP A 153 4.85 18.61 14.43
N ARG A 154 5.67 19.19 13.55
CA ARG A 154 5.24 19.68 12.23
C ARG A 154 4.84 18.57 11.26
N TRP A 155 5.04 17.29 11.59
CA TRP A 155 4.45 16.18 10.83
C TRP A 155 2.95 16.34 10.64
N ARG A 156 2.26 16.99 11.57
CA ARG A 156 0.83 17.32 11.53
C ARG A 156 0.44 18.11 10.29
N TRP A 157 1.31 19.00 9.82
CA TRP A 157 1.05 19.80 8.61
C TRP A 157 0.98 18.96 7.34
N ALA A 158 1.72 17.85 7.23
CA ALA A 158 1.61 16.95 6.08
C ALA A 158 0.21 16.32 6.00
N PHE A 159 -0.36 15.93 7.15
CA PHE A 159 -1.73 15.41 7.22
C PHE A 159 -2.77 16.50 7.01
N ALA A 160 -2.58 17.70 7.52
CA ALA A 160 -3.47 18.84 7.30
C ALA A 160 -3.51 19.25 5.82
N GLN A 161 -2.37 19.27 5.13
CA GLN A 161 -2.30 19.54 3.69
C GLN A 161 -3.01 18.45 2.88
N ALA A 162 -2.84 17.18 3.24
CA ALA A 162 -3.58 16.07 2.64
C ALA A 162 -5.10 16.19 2.90
N ALA A 163 -5.51 16.67 4.08
CA ALA A 163 -6.92 16.95 4.40
C ALA A 163 -7.48 18.05 3.50
N GLY A 164 -6.72 19.11 3.25
CA GLY A 164 -7.10 20.16 2.30
C GLY A 164 -7.33 19.62 0.88
N LEU A 165 -6.44 18.72 0.41
CA LEU A 165 -6.62 18.06 -0.89
C LEU A 165 -7.87 17.16 -0.92
N ALA A 166 -8.17 16.45 0.20
CA ALA A 166 -9.38 15.64 0.31
C ALA A 166 -10.65 16.50 0.31
N LEU A 167 -10.61 17.66 0.96
CA LEU A 167 -11.70 18.64 0.94
C LEU A 167 -11.91 19.20 -0.47
N LEU A 168 -10.86 19.52 -1.21
CA LEU A 168 -10.94 19.95 -2.60
C LEU A 168 -11.54 18.85 -3.48
N LEU A 169 -11.19 17.60 -3.26
CA LEU A 169 -11.80 16.47 -3.95
C LEU A 169 -13.31 16.38 -3.63
N PHE A 170 -13.72 16.51 -2.37
CA PHE A 170 -15.12 16.55 -1.96
C PHE A 170 -15.89 17.65 -2.66
N LEU A 171 -15.38 18.89 -2.63
CA LEU A 171 -16.01 20.03 -3.31
C LEU A 171 -16.10 19.79 -4.83
N GLY A 172 -15.06 19.27 -5.44
CA GLY A 172 -15.06 18.89 -6.86
C GLY A 172 -16.13 17.85 -7.21
N ILE A 173 -16.37 16.86 -6.33
CA ILE A 173 -17.42 15.85 -6.51
C ILE A 173 -18.81 16.48 -6.38
N LEU A 174 -19.01 17.42 -5.44
CA LEU A 174 -20.29 18.11 -5.28
C LEU A 174 -20.68 18.90 -6.53
N LEU A 175 -19.71 19.61 -7.11
CA LEU A 175 -19.91 20.42 -8.32
C LEU A 175 -20.04 19.55 -9.59
N ALA A 176 -19.57 18.31 -9.57
CA ALA A 176 -19.60 17.42 -10.72
C ALA A 176 -21.00 16.83 -10.95
N ARG A 177 -21.41 16.73 -12.21
CA ARG A 177 -22.61 15.99 -12.62
C ARG A 177 -22.24 14.54 -12.89
N LEU A 178 -22.38 13.67 -11.87
CA LEU A 178 -22.15 12.22 -12.01
C LEU A 178 -23.48 11.54 -12.41
N PRO A 179 -23.51 10.76 -13.50
CA PRO A 179 -24.70 10.02 -13.88
C PRO A 179 -25.01 8.92 -12.85
N ALA A 180 -26.31 8.63 -12.70
CA ALA A 180 -26.75 7.50 -11.88
C ALA A 180 -26.41 6.20 -12.61
N VAL A 181 -25.39 5.47 -12.13
CA VAL A 181 -25.05 4.15 -12.64
C VAL A 181 -25.65 3.12 -11.69
N ARG A 182 -26.40 2.16 -12.22
CA ARG A 182 -26.98 1.07 -11.44
C ARG A 182 -25.90 0.03 -11.15
N PRO A 183 -25.82 -0.46 -9.90
CA PRO A 183 -24.89 -1.52 -9.54
C PRO A 183 -25.18 -2.81 -10.33
N GLY A 184 -24.15 -3.45 -10.87
CA GLY A 184 -24.27 -4.79 -11.45
C GLY A 184 -24.44 -5.83 -10.35
N GLY A 185 -25.35 -6.79 -10.51
CA GLY A 185 -25.56 -7.85 -9.53
C GLY A 185 -24.33 -8.75 -9.35
N ARG A 186 -24.07 -9.18 -8.11
CA ARG A 186 -22.98 -10.15 -7.81
C ARG A 186 -23.41 -11.56 -8.18
N PRO A 187 -22.54 -12.39 -8.80
CA PRO A 187 -22.84 -13.79 -9.07
C PRO A 187 -23.09 -14.55 -7.75
N ARG A 188 -24.25 -15.20 -7.62
CA ARG A 188 -24.58 -16.03 -6.45
C ARG A 188 -23.62 -17.21 -6.35
N GLY A 189 -23.12 -17.54 -5.14
CA GLY A 189 -22.24 -18.68 -4.88
C GLY A 189 -20.78 -18.52 -5.30
N ALA A 190 -20.37 -17.36 -5.85
CA ALA A 190 -18.99 -17.10 -6.27
C ALA A 190 -18.00 -17.18 -5.12
N LEU A 191 -18.37 -16.66 -3.93
CA LEU A 191 -17.52 -16.68 -2.75
C LEU A 191 -17.19 -18.11 -2.30
N GLY A 192 -18.18 -19.00 -2.25
CA GLY A 192 -17.96 -20.40 -1.86
C GLY A 192 -17.01 -21.13 -2.82
N ARG A 193 -17.12 -20.90 -4.15
CA ARG A 193 -16.21 -21.46 -5.15
C ARG A 193 -14.76 -20.96 -4.97
N VAL A 194 -14.59 -19.68 -4.71
CA VAL A 194 -13.26 -19.08 -4.49
C VAL A 194 -12.64 -19.61 -3.21
N LEU A 195 -13.38 -19.58 -2.08
CA LEU A 195 -12.90 -20.06 -0.78
C LEU A 195 -12.65 -21.57 -0.74
N GLY A 196 -13.36 -22.38 -1.52
CA GLY A 196 -13.13 -23.82 -1.66
C GLY A 196 -11.85 -24.19 -2.44
N SER A 197 -11.19 -23.21 -3.08
CA SER A 197 -9.99 -23.48 -3.90
C SER A 197 -8.70 -23.45 -3.07
N ARG A 198 -8.04 -24.60 -2.92
CA ARG A 198 -6.71 -24.68 -2.29
C ARG A 198 -5.65 -23.77 -2.95
N ARG A 199 -5.83 -23.49 -4.24
CA ARG A 199 -4.90 -22.64 -5.00
C ARG A 199 -5.04 -21.17 -4.66
N VAL A 200 -6.26 -20.70 -4.35
CA VAL A 200 -6.49 -19.34 -3.84
C VAL A 200 -5.83 -19.17 -2.50
N TRP A 201 -5.96 -20.13 -1.60
CA TRP A 201 -5.31 -20.06 -0.29
C TRP A 201 -3.78 -20.08 -0.38
N PHE A 202 -3.22 -20.84 -1.35
CA PHE A 202 -1.77 -20.80 -1.58
C PHE A 202 -1.33 -19.44 -2.15
N ALA A 203 -2.06 -18.88 -3.12
CA ALA A 203 -1.79 -17.53 -3.62
C ALA A 203 -1.96 -16.48 -2.52
N ALA A 204 -3.01 -16.60 -1.72
CA ALA A 204 -3.28 -15.75 -0.55
C ALA A 204 -2.14 -15.78 0.47
N ALA A 205 -1.59 -16.98 0.76
CA ALA A 205 -0.44 -17.13 1.64
C ALA A 205 0.82 -16.46 1.07
N LEU A 206 1.12 -16.65 -0.22
CA LEU A 206 2.26 -15.97 -0.85
C LEU A 206 2.10 -14.45 -0.83
N ILE A 207 0.88 -13.95 -1.10
CA ILE A 207 0.57 -12.52 -1.04
C ILE A 207 0.70 -12.01 0.40
N PHE A 208 0.16 -12.71 1.39
CA PHE A 208 0.28 -12.37 2.80
C PHE A 208 1.76 -12.18 3.20
N PHE A 209 2.62 -13.15 2.87
CA PHE A 209 4.05 -13.05 3.19
C PHE A 209 4.77 -11.99 2.34
N SER A 210 4.32 -11.69 1.11
CA SER A 210 4.92 -10.62 0.29
C SER A 210 4.75 -9.22 0.87
N VAL A 211 3.82 -9.03 1.80
CA VAL A 211 3.60 -7.74 2.47
C VAL A 211 4.75 -7.36 3.40
N ALA A 212 5.43 -8.34 4.03
CA ALA A 212 6.58 -8.05 4.90
C ALA A 212 7.72 -7.33 4.17
N PRO A 213 8.22 -7.83 3.01
CA PRO A 213 9.25 -7.12 2.24
C PRO A 213 8.75 -5.84 1.58
N ASP A 214 7.47 -5.69 1.31
CA ASP A 214 6.92 -4.47 0.71
C ASP A 214 6.60 -3.41 1.79
N LEU A 215 5.51 -3.57 2.51
CA LEU A 215 5.05 -2.61 3.49
C LEU A 215 5.87 -2.63 4.79
N GLY A 216 6.25 -3.83 5.27
CA GLY A 216 7.04 -3.96 6.48
C GLY A 216 8.38 -3.24 6.38
N PHE A 217 9.11 -3.42 5.27
CA PHE A 217 10.37 -2.72 5.03
C PHE A 217 10.17 -1.23 4.83
N SER A 218 9.25 -0.83 3.95
CA SER A 218 9.07 0.56 3.55
C SER A 218 8.61 1.46 4.69
N PHE A 219 7.75 0.96 5.58
CA PHE A 219 7.20 1.74 6.69
C PHE A 219 8.24 2.08 7.76
N TRP A 220 9.24 1.22 7.94
CA TRP A 220 10.30 1.42 8.92
C TRP A 220 11.58 2.03 8.32
N LEU A 221 11.63 2.26 7.00
CA LEU A 221 12.83 2.72 6.32
C LEU A 221 13.29 4.10 6.79
N ALA A 222 12.36 5.06 6.94
CA ALA A 222 12.66 6.39 7.47
C ALA A 222 13.23 6.32 8.89
N GLU A 223 12.66 5.47 9.73
CA GLU A 223 13.13 5.25 11.10
C GLU A 223 14.55 4.66 11.14
N HIS A 224 14.85 3.69 10.28
CA HIS A 224 16.21 3.13 10.17
C HIS A 224 17.26 4.20 9.85
N PHE A 225 16.97 5.07 8.89
CA PHE A 225 17.89 6.17 8.54
C PHE A 225 18.03 7.18 9.68
N ARG A 226 16.97 7.42 10.43
CA ARG A 226 17.00 8.33 11.58
C ARG A 226 17.82 7.78 12.73
N THR A 227 17.59 6.54 13.13
CA THR A 227 18.13 5.95 14.36
C THR A 227 19.50 5.31 14.17
N GLU A 228 19.72 4.59 13.07
CA GLU A 228 20.98 3.86 12.84
C GLU A 228 22.05 4.75 12.19
N LEU A 229 21.65 5.76 11.41
CA LEU A 229 22.58 6.60 10.65
C LEU A 229 22.61 8.06 11.13
N GLY A 230 21.78 8.43 12.12
CA GLY A 230 21.74 9.78 12.65
C GLY A 230 21.28 10.86 11.65
N VAL A 231 20.67 10.47 10.54
CA VAL A 231 20.23 11.38 9.47
C VAL A 231 19.10 12.29 9.99
N SER A 232 19.04 13.53 9.53
CA SER A 232 17.98 14.47 9.92
C SER A 232 16.58 13.93 9.61
N LEU A 233 15.56 14.35 10.36
CA LEU A 233 14.15 13.95 10.14
C LEU A 233 13.70 14.22 8.71
N ARG A 234 14.11 15.36 8.15
CA ARG A 234 13.79 15.75 6.78
C ARG A 234 14.34 14.75 5.77
N LEU A 235 15.63 14.43 5.88
CA LEU A 235 16.28 13.53 4.94
C LEU A 235 15.81 12.08 5.12
N SER A 236 15.62 11.62 6.36
CA SER A 236 15.12 10.27 6.64
C SER A 236 13.73 10.01 6.04
N SER A 237 12.83 11.02 6.10
CA SER A 237 11.52 10.93 5.44
C SER A 237 11.66 10.89 3.90
N ALA A 238 12.55 11.72 3.33
CA ALA A 238 12.74 11.79 1.87
C ALA A 238 13.34 10.51 1.28
N VAL A 239 14.17 9.77 2.02
CA VAL A 239 14.83 8.54 1.56
C VAL A 239 13.82 7.48 1.10
N VAL A 240 12.62 7.45 1.66
CA VAL A 240 11.56 6.52 1.23
C VAL A 240 11.20 6.72 -0.24
N SER A 241 11.35 7.94 -0.78
CA SER A 241 11.13 8.21 -2.21
C SER A 241 12.09 7.43 -3.11
N VAL A 242 13.32 7.14 -2.67
CA VAL A 242 14.30 6.35 -3.44
C VAL A 242 13.82 4.91 -3.63
N LEU A 243 13.25 4.31 -2.57
CA LEU A 243 12.62 2.99 -2.65
C LEU A 243 11.47 3.00 -3.69
N LEU A 244 10.61 4.01 -3.61
CA LEU A 244 9.44 4.12 -4.48
C LEU A 244 9.82 4.35 -5.95
N ILE A 245 10.89 5.11 -6.22
CA ILE A 245 11.47 5.24 -7.56
C ILE A 245 11.93 3.87 -8.07
N GLY A 246 12.62 3.09 -7.23
CA GLY A 246 12.98 1.71 -7.54
C GLY A 246 11.76 0.85 -7.87
N MET A 247 10.69 0.94 -7.07
CA MET A 247 9.45 0.20 -7.33
C MET A 247 8.76 0.60 -8.64
N ILE A 248 8.74 1.88 -8.98
CA ILE A 248 8.21 2.37 -10.27
C ILE A 248 9.04 1.81 -11.42
N GLY A 249 10.37 1.89 -11.33
CA GLY A 249 11.29 1.33 -12.32
C GLY A 249 11.11 -0.18 -12.51
N GLY A 250 10.93 -0.91 -11.41
CA GLY A 250 10.68 -2.35 -11.43
C GLY A 250 9.33 -2.74 -12.07
N ARG A 251 8.27 -1.94 -11.85
CA ARG A 251 6.98 -2.13 -12.53
C ARG A 251 7.11 -1.90 -14.05
N LEU A 252 7.85 -0.87 -14.47
CA LEU A 252 8.15 -0.60 -15.87
C LEU A 252 8.97 -1.73 -16.51
N ALA A 253 10.01 -2.20 -15.83
CA ALA A 253 10.80 -3.35 -16.28
C ALA A 253 9.92 -4.61 -16.38
N THR A 254 9.09 -4.89 -15.39
CA THR A 254 8.16 -6.04 -15.37
C THR A 254 7.22 -6.02 -16.56
N SER A 255 6.66 -4.87 -16.93
CA SER A 255 5.73 -4.74 -18.07
C SER A 255 6.36 -5.14 -19.41
N ARG A 256 7.68 -5.04 -19.53
CA ARG A 256 8.44 -5.51 -20.69
C ARG A 256 8.85 -6.97 -20.56
N LEU A 257 9.31 -7.36 -19.37
CA LEU A 257 9.81 -8.71 -19.10
C LEU A 257 8.74 -9.80 -19.21
N VAL A 258 7.47 -9.52 -18.86
CA VAL A 258 6.37 -10.50 -18.98
C VAL A 258 6.09 -10.93 -20.42
N LYS A 259 6.56 -10.16 -21.42
CA LYS A 259 6.44 -10.51 -22.84
C LYS A 259 7.45 -11.57 -23.28
N VAL A 260 8.58 -11.70 -22.57
CA VAL A 260 9.72 -12.55 -22.97
C VAL A 260 10.14 -13.57 -21.92
N ARG A 261 9.62 -13.46 -20.70
CA ARG A 261 9.95 -14.36 -19.57
C ARG A 261 8.69 -14.79 -18.83
N PRO A 262 8.61 -16.04 -18.36
CA PRO A 262 7.49 -16.51 -17.58
C PRO A 262 7.41 -15.76 -16.23
N PRO A 263 6.19 -15.43 -15.73
CA PRO A 263 5.96 -14.67 -14.49
C PRO A 263 6.74 -15.23 -13.30
N ARG A 264 6.80 -16.56 -13.15
CA ARG A 264 7.58 -17.23 -12.10
C ARG A 264 9.05 -16.80 -12.07
N ARG A 265 9.74 -16.78 -13.23
CA ARG A 265 11.15 -16.39 -13.31
C ARG A 265 11.35 -14.90 -12.96
N ILE A 266 10.39 -14.06 -13.30
CA ILE A 266 10.43 -12.64 -12.96
C ILE A 266 10.29 -12.46 -11.43
N VAL A 267 9.35 -13.18 -10.80
CA VAL A 267 9.19 -13.18 -9.33
C VAL A 267 10.45 -13.71 -8.65
N GLN A 268 11.01 -14.83 -9.11
CA GLN A 268 12.24 -15.40 -8.54
C GLN A 268 13.42 -14.42 -8.67
N GLY A 269 13.65 -13.85 -9.83
CA GLY A 269 14.72 -12.87 -10.06
C GLY A 269 14.53 -11.61 -9.21
N GLY A 270 13.29 -11.14 -9.08
CA GLY A 270 12.94 -10.02 -8.21
C GLY A 270 13.23 -10.30 -6.73
N LEU A 271 12.82 -11.46 -6.22
CA LEU A 271 13.10 -11.88 -4.83
C LEU A 271 14.61 -12.07 -4.57
N CYS A 272 15.36 -12.66 -5.52
CA CYS A 272 16.82 -12.76 -5.41
C CYS A 272 17.46 -11.37 -5.36
N LEU A 273 17.07 -10.45 -6.27
CA LEU A 273 17.57 -9.09 -6.28
C LEU A 273 17.26 -8.35 -4.97
N ALA A 274 16.01 -8.49 -4.46
CA ALA A 274 15.62 -7.88 -3.19
C ALA A 274 16.42 -8.44 -2.01
N LEU A 275 16.65 -9.75 -1.97
CA LEU A 275 17.43 -10.39 -0.88
C LEU A 275 18.89 -9.90 -0.88
N VAL A 276 19.55 -9.89 -2.04
CA VAL A 276 20.91 -9.37 -2.19
C VAL A 276 20.97 -7.89 -1.83
N SER A 277 20.03 -7.09 -2.33
CA SER A 277 19.94 -5.66 -2.00
C SER A 277 19.74 -5.41 -0.52
N LEU A 278 18.90 -6.19 0.16
CA LEU A 278 18.71 -6.11 1.61
C LEU A 278 19.98 -6.46 2.37
N ALA A 279 20.70 -7.50 1.95
CA ALA A 279 21.98 -7.86 2.55
C ALA A 279 23.00 -6.74 2.41
N VAL A 280 23.14 -6.16 1.22
CA VAL A 280 24.00 -4.98 0.97
C VAL A 280 23.56 -3.79 1.83
N PHE A 281 22.26 -3.50 1.89
CA PHE A 281 21.71 -2.42 2.72
C PHE A 281 22.07 -2.57 4.20
N LEU A 282 21.99 -3.78 4.74
CA LEU A 282 22.32 -4.05 6.14
C LEU A 282 23.83 -4.04 6.41
N ALA A 283 24.65 -4.50 5.47
CA ALA A 283 26.08 -4.61 5.64
C ALA A 283 26.85 -3.31 5.36
N ALA A 284 26.38 -2.48 4.41
CA ALA A 284 27.13 -1.32 3.95
C ALA A 284 27.21 -0.21 5.01
N PRO A 285 28.40 0.39 5.23
CA PRO A 285 28.53 1.54 6.14
C PRO A 285 28.18 2.88 5.45
N TRP A 286 28.31 2.96 4.12
CA TRP A 286 28.15 4.22 3.37
C TRP A 286 26.69 4.47 2.96
N ILE A 287 26.20 5.69 3.21
CA ILE A 287 24.84 6.10 2.86
C ILE A 287 24.56 5.96 1.36
N ALA A 288 25.54 6.31 0.49
CA ALA A 288 25.37 6.18 -0.96
C ALA A 288 25.10 4.73 -1.39
N VAL A 289 25.82 3.76 -0.80
CA VAL A 289 25.60 2.33 -1.08
C VAL A 289 24.24 1.87 -0.54
N LYS A 290 23.81 2.35 0.64
CA LYS A 290 22.46 2.07 1.15
C LYS A 290 21.37 2.64 0.25
N LEU A 291 21.55 3.85 -0.29
CA LEU A 291 20.60 4.45 -1.24
C LEU A 291 20.50 3.63 -2.53
N ALA A 292 21.64 3.21 -3.09
CA ALA A 292 21.64 2.30 -4.24
C ALA A 292 20.98 0.95 -3.93
N ALA A 293 21.24 0.41 -2.75
CA ALA A 293 20.65 -0.85 -2.29
C ALA A 293 19.11 -0.76 -2.11
N ILE A 294 18.56 0.34 -1.56
CA ILE A 294 17.10 0.48 -1.45
C ILE A 294 16.44 0.73 -2.82
N LEU A 295 17.13 1.41 -3.75
CA LEU A 295 16.65 1.56 -5.12
C LEU A 295 16.53 0.19 -5.81
N THR A 296 17.57 -0.63 -5.75
CA THR A 296 17.59 -1.98 -6.33
C THR A 296 16.67 -2.95 -5.59
N TYR A 297 16.51 -2.77 -4.27
CA TYR A 297 15.51 -3.50 -3.48
C TYR A 297 14.08 -3.22 -4.00
N GLY A 298 13.74 -1.96 -4.21
CA GLY A 298 12.45 -1.55 -4.78
C GLY A 298 12.21 -2.16 -6.16
N LEU A 299 13.23 -2.17 -7.04
CA LEU A 299 13.18 -2.86 -8.33
C LEU A 299 12.82 -4.34 -8.17
N GLY A 300 13.43 -5.02 -7.18
CA GLY A 300 13.27 -6.44 -6.95
C GLY A 300 11.91 -6.83 -6.35
N VAL A 301 11.41 -6.06 -5.39
CA VAL A 301 10.13 -6.38 -4.69
C VAL A 301 8.92 -6.05 -5.57
N SER A 302 9.00 -5.01 -6.42
CA SER A 302 7.86 -4.45 -7.14
C SER A 302 7.07 -5.43 -8.03
N PRO A 303 7.65 -6.46 -8.70
CA PRO A 303 6.89 -7.41 -9.52
C PRO A 303 6.15 -8.48 -8.72
N VAL A 304 6.52 -8.70 -7.45
CA VAL A 304 6.07 -9.85 -6.67
C VAL A 304 4.56 -9.81 -6.49
N PHE A 305 4.02 -8.76 -5.87
CA PHE A 305 2.60 -8.62 -5.60
C PHE A 305 1.72 -8.64 -6.88
N PRO A 306 1.99 -7.82 -7.92
CA PRO A 306 1.16 -7.82 -9.11
C PRO A 306 1.10 -9.15 -9.85
N LEU A 307 2.22 -9.86 -9.94
CA LEU A 307 2.27 -11.16 -10.63
C LEU A 307 1.61 -12.29 -9.81
N LEU A 308 1.69 -12.25 -8.47
CA LEU A 308 0.95 -13.17 -7.62
C LEU A 308 -0.56 -12.91 -7.69
N MET A 309 -0.98 -11.65 -7.69
CA MET A 309 -2.40 -11.26 -7.87
C MET A 309 -2.95 -11.72 -9.20
N ALA A 310 -2.23 -11.49 -10.31
CA ALA A 310 -2.62 -11.94 -11.63
C ALA A 310 -2.79 -13.47 -11.65
N GLY A 311 -1.80 -14.24 -11.22
CA GLY A 311 -1.86 -15.70 -11.16
C GLY A 311 -2.97 -16.25 -10.26
N GLY A 312 -3.34 -15.54 -9.19
CA GLY A 312 -4.44 -15.91 -8.30
C GLY A 312 -5.82 -15.64 -8.88
N THR A 313 -5.98 -14.58 -9.67
CA THR A 313 -7.28 -14.14 -10.24
C THR A 313 -7.61 -14.74 -11.60
N GLU A 314 -6.63 -15.03 -12.45
CA GLU A 314 -6.81 -15.59 -13.80
C GLU A 314 -7.65 -16.87 -13.83
N ARG A 315 -7.72 -17.60 -12.73
CA ARG A 315 -8.45 -18.87 -12.59
C ARG A 315 -9.94 -18.72 -12.31
N PHE A 316 -10.38 -17.50 -12.07
CA PHE A 316 -11.77 -17.16 -11.78
C PHE A 316 -12.29 -16.11 -12.76
N PRO A 317 -12.31 -16.41 -14.09
CA PRO A 317 -12.73 -15.43 -15.10
C PRO A 317 -14.18 -15.00 -14.91
N ASP A 318 -15.04 -15.89 -14.34
CA ASP A 318 -16.44 -15.58 -14.07
C ASP A 318 -16.66 -14.71 -12.83
N CYS A 319 -15.69 -14.63 -11.91
CA CYS A 319 -15.79 -13.87 -10.67
C CYS A 319 -14.46 -13.27 -10.21
N PRO A 320 -13.76 -12.52 -11.08
CA PRO A 320 -12.42 -11.98 -10.77
C PRO A 320 -12.43 -11.01 -9.58
N GLY A 321 -13.52 -10.27 -9.40
CA GLY A 321 -13.69 -9.34 -8.27
C GLY A 321 -13.73 -10.05 -6.92
N VAL A 322 -14.41 -11.20 -6.82
CA VAL A 322 -14.46 -11.99 -5.58
C VAL A 322 -13.09 -12.58 -5.26
N ALA A 323 -12.41 -13.14 -6.28
CA ALA A 323 -11.07 -13.68 -6.10
C ALA A 323 -10.08 -12.58 -5.66
N SER A 324 -10.09 -11.42 -6.31
CA SER A 324 -9.28 -10.26 -5.90
C SER A 324 -9.59 -9.81 -4.48
N GLY A 325 -10.86 -9.80 -4.07
CA GLY A 325 -11.27 -9.43 -2.72
C GLY A 325 -10.65 -10.32 -1.65
N VAL A 326 -10.66 -11.65 -1.85
CA VAL A 326 -10.02 -12.62 -0.95
C VAL A 326 -8.50 -12.41 -0.89
N LEU A 327 -7.86 -12.17 -2.03
CA LEU A 327 -6.41 -11.93 -2.09
C LEU A 327 -6.02 -10.59 -1.44
N PHE A 328 -6.82 -9.53 -1.63
CA PHE A 328 -6.61 -8.24 -0.94
C PHE A 328 -6.82 -8.32 0.57
N ALA A 329 -7.72 -9.18 1.05
CA ALA A 329 -7.84 -9.45 2.49
C ALA A 329 -6.50 -9.98 3.07
N SER A 330 -5.78 -10.81 2.31
CA SER A 330 -4.44 -11.28 2.72
C SER A 330 -3.41 -10.16 2.80
N VAL A 331 -3.48 -9.15 1.90
CA VAL A 331 -2.65 -7.93 2.00
C VAL A 331 -2.94 -7.18 3.30
N SER A 332 -4.22 -6.98 3.61
CA SER A 332 -4.62 -6.28 4.84
C SER A 332 -4.15 -7.02 6.10
N LEU A 333 -4.31 -8.34 6.14
CA LEU A 333 -3.82 -9.17 7.25
C LEU A 333 -2.29 -9.10 7.39
N GLY A 334 -1.54 -9.15 6.29
CA GLY A 334 -0.09 -8.97 6.28
C GLY A 334 0.30 -7.56 6.74
N GLY A 335 -0.41 -6.53 6.28
CA GLY A 335 -0.21 -5.13 6.67
C GLY A 335 -0.53 -4.86 8.16
N MET A 336 -1.44 -5.62 8.77
CA MET A 336 -1.67 -5.59 10.22
C MET A 336 -0.51 -6.22 11.00
N LEU A 337 -0.01 -7.34 10.51
CA LEU A 337 0.94 -8.17 11.27
C LEU A 337 2.39 -7.72 11.09
N PHE A 338 2.88 -7.61 9.86
CA PHE A 338 4.33 -7.47 9.63
C PHE A 338 4.91 -6.15 10.12
N PRO A 339 4.33 -4.96 9.88
CA PRO A 339 4.87 -3.73 10.44
C PRO A 339 4.85 -3.71 11.97
N PHE A 340 3.83 -4.33 12.59
CA PHE A 340 3.76 -4.47 14.04
C PHE A 340 4.85 -5.41 14.57
N LEU A 341 5.02 -6.60 13.97
CA LEU A 341 6.07 -7.55 14.36
C LEU A 341 7.47 -6.93 14.23
N LEU A 342 7.71 -6.18 13.15
CA LEU A 342 8.99 -5.47 12.98
C LEU A 342 9.18 -4.41 14.06
N GLY A 343 8.14 -3.66 14.42
CA GLY A 343 8.19 -2.69 15.51
C GLY A 343 8.41 -3.36 16.87
N ALA A 344 7.75 -4.48 17.15
CA ALA A 344 7.95 -5.25 18.37
C ALA A 344 9.38 -5.83 18.45
N ALA A 345 9.88 -6.41 17.37
CA ALA A 345 11.25 -6.91 17.29
C ALA A 345 12.28 -5.78 17.43
N ALA A 346 12.02 -4.61 16.81
CA ALA A 346 12.89 -3.44 16.91
C ALA A 346 13.04 -2.93 18.35
N SER A 347 12.07 -3.18 19.22
CA SER A 347 12.15 -2.81 20.63
C SER A 347 13.20 -3.62 21.42
N SER A 348 13.53 -4.82 20.95
CA SER A 348 14.51 -5.72 21.61
C SER A 348 15.86 -5.79 20.89
N VAL A 349 15.85 -5.86 19.55
CA VAL A 349 17.07 -6.08 18.73
C VAL A 349 17.42 -4.90 17.83
N GLY A 350 16.76 -3.75 18.00
CA GLY A 350 16.91 -2.59 17.13
C GLY A 350 16.28 -2.80 15.75
N ILE A 351 16.12 -1.67 15.00
CA ILE A 351 15.46 -1.71 13.70
C ILE A 351 16.25 -2.49 12.64
N ARG A 352 17.60 -2.44 12.73
CA ARG A 352 18.50 -3.22 11.86
C ARG A 352 18.30 -4.73 12.07
N GLY A 353 18.22 -5.18 13.32
CA GLY A 353 17.97 -6.59 13.68
C GLY A 353 16.56 -7.04 13.25
N ALA A 354 15.54 -6.18 13.38
CA ALA A 354 14.18 -6.49 12.94
C ALA A 354 14.11 -6.78 11.44
N TYR A 355 14.94 -6.17 10.60
CA TYR A 355 14.97 -6.45 9.16
C TYR A 355 15.46 -7.85 8.80
N LEU A 356 16.03 -8.61 9.73
CA LEU A 356 16.31 -10.04 9.51
C LEU A 356 15.03 -10.86 9.35
N ILE A 357 13.91 -10.41 9.93
CA ILE A 357 12.57 -11.00 9.68
C ILE A 357 12.21 -10.83 8.19
N VAL A 358 12.45 -9.65 7.62
CA VAL A 358 12.20 -9.39 6.19
C VAL A 358 13.08 -10.29 5.32
N ALA A 359 14.36 -10.46 5.68
CA ALA A 359 15.28 -11.35 4.96
C ALA A 359 14.79 -12.81 5.01
N GLY A 360 14.36 -13.28 6.18
CA GLY A 360 13.80 -14.63 6.36
C GLY A 360 12.54 -14.85 5.51
N VAL A 361 11.64 -13.86 5.49
CA VAL A 361 10.42 -13.93 4.67
C VAL A 361 10.74 -13.90 3.17
N LEU A 362 11.69 -13.07 2.71
CA LEU A 362 12.16 -13.06 1.32
C LEU A 362 12.72 -14.42 0.90
N ALA A 363 13.58 -15.01 1.75
CA ALA A 363 14.14 -16.34 1.49
C ALA A 363 13.05 -17.43 1.46
N GLY A 364 12.11 -17.39 2.40
CA GLY A 364 10.96 -18.30 2.44
C GLY A 364 10.06 -18.18 1.20
N LEU A 365 9.76 -16.95 0.77
CA LEU A 365 9.02 -16.69 -0.47
C LEU A 365 9.76 -17.22 -1.70
N LEU A 366 11.07 -16.98 -1.80
CA LEU A 366 11.90 -17.47 -2.89
C LEU A 366 11.89 -19.01 -2.94
N ALA A 367 12.02 -19.66 -1.79
CA ALA A 367 11.92 -21.11 -1.68
C ALA A 367 10.53 -21.62 -2.07
N ALA A 368 9.46 -21.00 -1.54
CA ALA A 368 8.07 -21.38 -1.84
C ALA A 368 7.74 -21.24 -3.33
N VAL A 369 8.13 -20.12 -3.98
CA VAL A 369 7.95 -19.91 -5.41
C VAL A 369 8.80 -20.86 -6.24
N SER A 370 10.00 -21.25 -5.74
CA SER A 370 10.91 -22.18 -6.41
C SER A 370 10.43 -23.63 -6.34
N LEU A 371 9.85 -24.03 -5.21
CA LEU A 371 9.29 -25.37 -4.99
C LEU A 371 7.87 -25.52 -5.54
N ALA A 372 7.13 -24.39 -5.68
CA ALA A 372 5.79 -24.43 -6.23
C ALA A 372 5.79 -25.06 -7.63
N ARG A 373 4.92 -26.07 -7.84
CA ARG A 373 4.72 -26.66 -9.16
C ARG A 373 4.35 -25.56 -10.16
N ARG A 374 4.78 -25.69 -11.43
CA ARG A 374 4.53 -24.72 -12.54
C ARG A 374 3.07 -24.25 -12.63
N ARG A 375 2.13 -25.05 -12.12
CA ARG A 375 0.67 -24.82 -12.14
C ARG A 375 0.18 -23.52 -11.49
N LEU A 376 0.96 -22.83 -10.64
CA LEU A 376 0.54 -21.54 -10.05
C LEU A 376 0.63 -20.38 -11.05
N PHE A 377 1.56 -20.49 -12.00
CA PHE A 377 1.87 -19.45 -13.00
C PHE A 377 1.54 -19.90 -14.43
N SER A 378 0.86 -21.03 -14.59
CA SER A 378 0.38 -21.51 -15.90
C SER A 378 -1.04 -21.05 -16.14
N PRO A 379 -1.38 -20.60 -17.36
CA PRO A 379 -2.76 -20.27 -17.70
C PRO A 379 -3.69 -21.47 -17.46
N ALA A 380 -4.95 -21.19 -17.16
CA ALA A 380 -5.95 -22.22 -16.97
C ALA A 380 -6.15 -22.96 -18.31
N GLY A 381 -5.64 -24.19 -18.39
CA GLY A 381 -5.77 -25.01 -19.60
C GLY A 381 -4.47 -25.55 -20.21
N ALA A 382 -3.30 -25.29 -19.58
CA ALA A 382 -2.04 -25.94 -19.96
C ALA A 382 -1.67 -27.07 -18.99
#